data_4e27e8f0b60198b030f98ed1d8f04796
#
_entry.id   4e27e8f0b60198b030f98ed1d8f04796
#
_cell.length_a   1.000
_cell.length_b   1.000
_cell.length_c   1.000
_cell.angle_alpha   90.00
_cell.angle_beta   90.00
_cell.angle_gamma   90.00
#
_symmetry.space_group_name_H-M   'P 1'
#
loop_
_entity.id
_entity.type
_entity.pdbx_description
1 polymer ?
#
loop_
_entity_poly.entity_id
_entity_poly.type
_entity_poly.pdbx_seq_one_letter_code
_entity_poly.pdbx_strand_id
1 'polypeptide(L)'
;MSQVRIPVVPLKKRPIIGLFFYFRFSTLEIPPGELSKFELLLTHMSKNRYQYNPAAQLQDTQVESNHFVICDAAFESLPIPEAYSELFNRSQVHWVIAGEACKSLQRAQEIWQWLDTVNATRFDTLIIIGGGTTTDLGAFVASTYKRGLNFILIPTTLLGMVDAAIGGKNGINFNGIKNAIGTFTEPSKITIDTSWLKTLPKRELLNGWMELSKHALVGDELLWKELGNLTPNDSDINWDKLVKAGSSIKRKIIESDFRENGERKILNFGHTIGHALESVATVSKTPLDHGFAVGVGMIVSLQWSAHLADDASNKSELRDASDQLKKWLINEANGDPWCWSTSQNPSELWPFMRKDKKNTSNAVLDIQLIGIGEAHWDCPLEKLDFEMVWGAAF
;
A
#
# COMPACT_ATOMS: atom_id res chain seq x y z
N MET A 1 21.56 0.97 52.05
CA MET A 1 20.89 1.33 50.78
C MET A 1 21.95 1.79 49.79
N SER A 2 22.50 0.86 49.03
CA SER A 2 23.56 1.11 48.04
C SER A 2 22.92 1.33 46.65
N GLN A 3 23.08 2.54 46.15
CA GLN A 3 22.69 2.87 44.76
C GLN A 3 23.72 2.26 43.82
N VAL A 4 23.26 1.37 42.94
CA VAL A 4 24.03 0.86 41.80
C VAL A 4 23.89 1.87 40.67
N ARG A 5 25.00 2.55 40.31
CA ARG A 5 25.08 3.39 39.11
C ARG A 5 25.39 2.49 37.90
N ILE A 6 24.50 2.46 36.92
CA ILE A 6 24.74 1.81 35.62
C ILE A 6 25.43 2.82 34.70
N PRO A 7 26.58 2.50 34.09
CA PRO A 7 27.25 3.41 33.15
C PRO A 7 26.47 3.51 31.83
N VAL A 8 26.23 4.74 31.38
CA VAL A 8 25.65 5.05 30.08
C VAL A 8 26.75 4.94 29.03
N VAL A 9 26.65 3.95 28.14
CA VAL A 9 27.51 3.82 26.96
C VAL A 9 26.82 4.50 25.75
N PRO A 10 27.51 5.37 24.99
CA PRO A 10 26.91 6.05 23.84
C PRO A 10 26.62 5.05 22.72
N LEU A 11 25.37 4.93 22.31
CA LEU A 11 24.91 4.13 21.17
C LEU A 11 25.38 4.75 19.85
N LYS A 12 26.39 4.17 19.22
CA LYS A 12 26.66 4.39 17.80
C LYS A 12 25.56 3.73 16.98
N LYS A 13 25.03 4.47 16.00
CA LYS A 13 23.97 4.13 15.04
C LYS A 13 24.08 2.67 14.57
N ARG A 14 23.08 1.85 14.92
CA ARG A 14 22.82 0.54 14.30
C ARG A 14 21.31 0.47 13.98
N PRO A 15 20.89 -0.20 12.88
CA PRO A 15 19.49 -0.22 12.46
C PRO A 15 18.58 -0.92 13.47
N ILE A 16 17.37 -0.38 13.63
CA ILE A 16 16.39 -0.63 14.71
C ILE A 16 15.71 -2.01 14.65
N ILE A 17 16.03 -2.86 13.68
CA ILE A 17 15.44 -4.21 13.54
C ILE A 17 15.66 -5.10 14.78
N GLY A 18 16.69 -4.83 15.58
CA GLY A 18 17.01 -5.61 16.77
C GLY A 18 16.17 -5.32 18.03
N LEU A 19 15.48 -4.16 18.12
CA LEU A 19 14.94 -3.72 19.41
C LEU A 19 13.63 -4.39 19.82
N PHE A 20 12.81 -4.84 18.89
CA PHE A 20 11.49 -5.44 19.22
C PHE A 20 11.58 -6.90 19.68
N PHE A 21 12.60 -7.63 19.21
CA PHE A 21 12.89 -8.97 19.73
C PHE A 21 13.71 -8.94 21.03
N TYR A 22 14.50 -7.89 21.26
CA TYR A 22 15.33 -7.76 22.46
C TYR A 22 14.53 -7.69 23.76
N PHE A 23 13.34 -7.07 23.75
CA PHE A 23 12.52 -6.94 24.97
C PHE A 23 11.83 -8.25 25.41
N ARG A 24 11.69 -9.24 24.54
CA ARG A 24 11.09 -10.54 24.88
C ARG A 24 12.11 -11.65 25.16
N PHE A 25 13.37 -11.43 24.82
CA PHE A 25 14.46 -12.41 24.94
C PHE A 25 15.64 -11.92 25.81
N SER A 26 15.45 -10.88 26.61
CA SER A 26 16.50 -10.34 27.47
C SER A 26 16.98 -11.30 28.57
N THR A 27 16.46 -12.53 28.62
CA THR A 27 16.92 -13.59 29.55
C THR A 27 17.53 -14.81 28.81
N LEU A 28 17.66 -14.77 27.46
CA LEU A 28 18.32 -15.81 26.70
C LEU A 28 19.61 -15.24 26.10
N GLU A 29 20.77 -15.66 26.64
CA GLU A 29 22.07 -15.44 26.02
C GLU A 29 22.15 -16.32 24.76
N ILE A 30 21.91 -15.72 23.57
CA ILE A 30 22.06 -16.39 22.28
C ILE A 30 23.55 -16.37 21.92
N PRO A 31 24.21 -17.52 21.75
CA PRO A 31 25.61 -17.57 21.34
C PRO A 31 25.84 -16.84 20.01
N PRO A 32 26.97 -16.17 19.81
CA PRO A 32 27.24 -15.34 18.60
C PRO A 32 27.08 -16.08 17.25
N GLY A 33 27.18 -17.41 17.24
CA GLY A 33 27.01 -18.23 16.02
C GLY A 33 25.54 -18.60 15.69
N GLU A 34 24.59 -18.38 16.63
CA GLU A 34 23.16 -18.65 16.39
C GLU A 34 22.39 -17.42 15.92
N LEU A 35 22.91 -16.22 16.17
CA LEU A 35 22.35 -14.98 15.62
C LEU A 35 22.28 -15.01 14.09
N SER A 36 23.30 -15.55 13.42
CA SER A 36 23.28 -15.69 11.96
C SER A 36 22.25 -16.70 11.45
N LYS A 37 21.99 -17.78 12.21
CA LYS A 37 20.94 -18.75 11.87
C LYS A 37 19.54 -18.17 12.09
N PHE A 38 19.36 -17.34 13.11
CA PHE A 38 18.09 -16.70 13.43
C PHE A 38 17.77 -15.60 12.41
N GLU A 39 18.74 -14.78 12.01
CA GLU A 39 18.61 -13.83 10.90
C GLU A 39 18.33 -14.51 9.57
N LEU A 40 18.98 -15.66 9.31
CA LEU A 40 18.67 -16.48 8.12
C LEU A 40 17.23 -17.05 8.18
N LEU A 41 16.77 -17.49 9.36
CA LEU A 41 15.42 -18.01 9.54
C LEU A 41 14.37 -16.91 9.34
N LEU A 42 14.58 -15.73 9.91
CA LEU A 42 13.70 -14.57 9.69
C LEU A 42 13.67 -14.13 8.22
N THR A 43 14.82 -14.12 7.56
CA THR A 43 14.94 -13.82 6.14
C THR A 43 14.25 -14.88 5.28
N HIS A 44 14.31 -16.15 5.70
CA HIS A 44 13.66 -17.27 5.01
C HIS A 44 12.13 -17.20 5.19
N MET A 45 11.65 -16.88 6.40
CA MET A 45 10.22 -16.66 6.68
C MET A 45 9.65 -15.48 5.91
N SER A 46 10.38 -14.37 5.78
CA SER A 46 9.94 -13.22 4.99
C SER A 46 9.90 -13.53 3.49
N LYS A 47 10.89 -14.27 2.98
CA LYS A 47 10.93 -14.69 1.56
C LYS A 47 9.78 -15.61 1.17
N ASN A 48 9.29 -16.46 2.09
CA ASN A 48 8.20 -17.42 1.81
C ASN A 48 6.80 -16.81 1.98
N ARG A 49 6.69 -15.58 2.52
CA ARG A 49 5.39 -14.93 2.72
C ARG A 49 4.72 -14.52 1.42
N TYR A 50 5.48 -14.13 0.41
CA TYR A 50 4.98 -13.67 -0.89
C TYR A 50 5.01 -14.82 -1.89
N GLN A 51 3.85 -15.21 -2.40
CA GLN A 51 3.73 -16.22 -3.45
C GLN A 51 3.19 -15.58 -4.72
N TYR A 52 3.92 -15.76 -5.80
CA TYR A 52 3.54 -15.33 -7.13
C TYR A 52 3.14 -16.58 -7.95
N ASN A 53 2.04 -16.48 -8.72
CA ASN A 53 1.51 -17.59 -9.54
C ASN A 53 1.18 -18.87 -8.76
N PRO A 54 0.16 -18.84 -7.89
CA PRO A 54 -0.12 -19.94 -6.97
C PRO A 54 -0.88 -21.12 -7.58
N ALA A 55 -1.23 -21.12 -8.86
CA ALA A 55 -2.04 -22.15 -9.49
C ALA A 55 -1.58 -23.62 -9.17
N ALA A 56 -0.29 -23.79 -8.80
CA ALA A 56 0.26 -25.10 -8.42
C ALA A 56 0.33 -25.33 -6.89
N GLN A 57 0.14 -24.31 -6.04
CA GLN A 57 0.52 -24.38 -4.61
C GLN A 57 -0.63 -24.20 -3.62
N LEU A 58 -1.82 -23.79 -4.03
CA LEU A 58 -3.01 -23.79 -3.15
C LEU A 58 -3.46 -25.22 -2.83
N GLN A 59 -3.08 -26.21 -3.66
CA GLN A 59 -3.32 -27.62 -3.43
C GLN A 59 -2.44 -28.21 -2.30
N ASP A 60 -1.28 -27.58 -2.00
CA ASP A 60 -0.34 -28.02 -0.96
C ASP A 60 -0.60 -27.46 0.44
N THR A 61 -1.55 -26.53 0.60
CA THR A 61 -2.04 -26.23 1.94
C THR A 61 -2.84 -27.43 2.43
N GLN A 62 -2.17 -28.35 3.15
CA GLN A 62 -2.83 -29.43 3.89
C GLN A 62 -3.88 -28.81 4.82
N VAL A 63 -5.13 -28.93 4.38
CA VAL A 63 -6.29 -28.31 5.01
C VAL A 63 -6.73 -29.25 6.13
N GLU A 64 -6.01 -29.24 7.26
CA GLU A 64 -6.48 -29.85 8.51
C GLU A 64 -7.36 -28.90 9.34
N SER A 65 -7.40 -27.60 9.00
CA SER A 65 -8.23 -26.58 9.66
C SER A 65 -9.38 -26.12 8.77
N ASN A 66 -10.50 -25.77 9.39
CA ASN A 66 -11.61 -25.12 8.68
C ASN A 66 -11.12 -23.79 8.08
N HIS A 67 -11.36 -23.58 6.78
CA HIS A 67 -11.07 -22.31 6.14
C HIS A 67 -12.33 -21.46 6.14
N PHE A 68 -12.16 -20.23 6.59
CA PHE A 68 -13.17 -19.19 6.51
C PHE A 68 -12.69 -18.16 5.49
N VAL A 69 -13.58 -17.79 4.58
CA VAL A 69 -13.25 -16.86 3.49
C VAL A 69 -14.06 -15.58 3.65
N ILE A 70 -13.40 -14.44 3.65
CA ILE A 70 -14.02 -13.14 3.37
C ILE A 70 -13.74 -12.84 1.90
N CYS A 71 -14.79 -12.60 1.12
CA CYS A 71 -14.64 -12.33 -0.30
C CYS A 71 -15.42 -11.08 -0.72
N ASP A 72 -14.88 -10.33 -1.68
CA ASP A 72 -15.59 -9.25 -2.34
C ASP A 72 -16.84 -9.79 -3.05
N ALA A 73 -18.02 -9.23 -2.74
CA ALA A 73 -19.30 -9.65 -3.27
C ALA A 73 -19.41 -9.52 -4.80
N ALA A 74 -18.53 -8.78 -5.45
CA ALA A 74 -18.47 -8.77 -6.92
C ALA A 74 -18.25 -10.17 -7.50
N PHE A 75 -17.55 -11.05 -6.78
CA PHE A 75 -17.29 -12.43 -7.20
C PHE A 75 -18.44 -13.42 -6.97
N GLU A 76 -19.59 -12.98 -6.46
CA GLU A 76 -20.82 -13.76 -6.55
C GLU A 76 -21.31 -13.89 -8.00
N SER A 77 -20.96 -12.92 -8.87
CA SER A 77 -21.38 -12.86 -10.27
C SER A 77 -20.21 -12.86 -11.27
N LEU A 78 -19.01 -12.44 -10.86
CA LEU A 78 -17.83 -12.47 -11.71
C LEU A 78 -17.15 -13.84 -11.68
N PRO A 79 -16.48 -14.25 -12.78
CA PRO A 79 -15.76 -15.52 -12.81
C PRO A 79 -14.59 -15.51 -11.83
N ILE A 80 -14.52 -16.58 -11.04
CA ILE A 80 -13.41 -16.87 -10.15
C ILE A 80 -12.37 -17.67 -10.94
N PRO A 81 -11.07 -17.36 -10.87
CA PRO A 81 -10.05 -18.16 -11.52
C PRO A 81 -10.12 -19.63 -11.07
N GLU A 82 -9.99 -20.57 -11.98
CA GLU A 82 -10.22 -22.02 -11.76
C GLU A 82 -9.40 -22.55 -10.57
N ALA A 83 -8.18 -22.04 -10.39
CA ALA A 83 -7.31 -22.45 -9.28
C ALA A 83 -7.93 -22.25 -7.87
N TYR A 84 -8.97 -21.42 -7.75
CA TYR A 84 -9.64 -21.13 -6.48
C TYR A 84 -10.97 -21.84 -6.30
N SER A 85 -11.48 -22.55 -7.34
CA SER A 85 -12.80 -23.21 -7.31
C SER A 85 -12.94 -24.17 -6.13
N GLU A 86 -11.91 -24.96 -5.84
CA GLU A 86 -11.92 -25.92 -4.73
C GLU A 86 -11.96 -25.23 -3.37
N LEU A 87 -11.27 -24.10 -3.21
CA LEU A 87 -11.30 -23.28 -2.00
C LEU A 87 -12.74 -22.83 -1.71
N PHE A 88 -13.42 -22.25 -2.70
CA PHE A 88 -14.80 -21.80 -2.52
C PHE A 88 -15.78 -22.93 -2.24
N ASN A 89 -15.60 -24.09 -2.85
CA ASN A 89 -16.47 -25.25 -2.63
C ASN A 89 -16.36 -25.85 -1.22
N ARG A 90 -15.20 -25.68 -0.55
CA ARG A 90 -14.91 -26.28 0.76
C ARG A 90 -14.97 -25.29 1.91
N SER A 91 -15.07 -23.98 1.64
CA SER A 91 -15.00 -22.94 2.65
C SER A 91 -16.37 -22.36 2.96
N GLN A 92 -16.50 -21.85 4.19
CA GLN A 92 -17.60 -20.96 4.52
C GLN A 92 -17.21 -19.55 4.09
N VAL A 93 -18.02 -18.93 3.22
CA VAL A 93 -17.73 -17.62 2.61
C VAL A 93 -18.63 -16.54 3.20
N HIS A 94 -18.04 -15.45 3.63
CA HIS A 94 -18.71 -14.21 3.96
C HIS A 94 -18.46 -13.17 2.89
N TRP A 95 -19.52 -12.73 2.21
CA TRP A 95 -19.45 -11.77 1.13
C TRP A 95 -19.48 -10.33 1.66
N VAL A 96 -18.55 -9.50 1.20
CA VAL A 96 -18.43 -8.09 1.58
C VAL A 96 -18.58 -7.22 0.34
N ILE A 97 -19.54 -6.29 0.37
CA ILE A 97 -19.63 -5.26 -0.68
C ILE A 97 -18.41 -4.34 -0.53
N ALA A 98 -17.48 -4.42 -1.49
CA ALA A 98 -16.25 -3.64 -1.48
C ALA A 98 -16.48 -2.13 -1.65
N GLY A 99 -15.40 -1.37 -1.60
CA GLY A 99 -15.39 0.08 -1.65
C GLY A 99 -15.11 0.70 -0.29
N GLU A 100 -14.77 1.97 -0.26
CA GLU A 100 -14.31 2.64 0.98
C GLU A 100 -15.33 2.61 2.12
N ALA A 101 -16.63 2.53 1.79
CA ALA A 101 -17.72 2.42 2.77
C ALA A 101 -17.70 1.11 3.56
N CYS A 102 -17.08 0.04 3.05
CA CYS A 102 -16.98 -1.22 3.78
C CYS A 102 -16.01 -1.12 4.98
N LYS A 103 -15.06 -0.19 4.95
CA LYS A 103 -14.07 0.02 6.01
C LYS A 103 -14.70 0.72 7.22
N SER A 104 -15.64 0.07 7.88
CA SER A 104 -16.40 0.62 9.00
C SER A 104 -16.43 -0.34 10.19
N LEU A 105 -16.62 0.22 11.40
CA LEU A 105 -16.77 -0.57 12.62
C LEU A 105 -17.98 -1.52 12.53
N GLN A 106 -19.06 -1.07 11.88
CA GLN A 106 -20.26 -1.89 11.69
C GLN A 106 -19.93 -3.14 10.85
N ARG A 107 -19.22 -3.00 9.74
CA ARG A 107 -18.84 -4.14 8.90
C ARG A 107 -17.87 -5.08 9.62
N ALA A 108 -16.92 -4.53 10.38
CA ALA A 108 -16.04 -5.35 11.22
C ALA A 108 -16.85 -6.15 12.25
N GLN A 109 -17.84 -5.55 12.89
CA GLN A 109 -18.73 -6.21 13.85
C GLN A 109 -19.56 -7.33 13.18
N GLU A 110 -20.12 -7.10 12.00
CA GLU A 110 -20.87 -8.11 11.23
C GLU A 110 -19.99 -9.34 10.94
N ILE A 111 -18.72 -9.13 10.55
CA ILE A 111 -17.80 -10.23 10.28
C ILE A 111 -17.40 -10.96 11.59
N TRP A 112 -17.15 -10.26 12.69
CA TRP A 112 -16.89 -10.91 13.98
C TRP A 112 -18.09 -11.77 14.43
N GLN A 113 -19.32 -11.30 14.27
CA GLN A 113 -20.54 -12.06 14.56
C GLN A 113 -20.65 -13.30 13.67
N TRP A 114 -20.35 -13.16 12.36
CA TRP A 114 -20.32 -14.30 11.47
C TRP A 114 -19.27 -15.33 11.91
N LEU A 115 -18.05 -14.91 12.25
CA LEU A 115 -17.00 -15.81 12.76
C LEU A 115 -17.43 -16.55 14.04
N ASP A 116 -18.22 -15.92 14.90
CA ASP A 116 -18.80 -16.58 16.07
C ASP A 116 -19.86 -17.62 15.67
N THR A 117 -20.75 -17.33 14.72
CA THR A 117 -21.78 -18.28 14.25
C THR A 117 -21.18 -19.53 13.60
N VAL A 118 -20.05 -19.38 12.91
CA VAL A 118 -19.34 -20.51 12.28
C VAL A 118 -18.34 -21.20 13.23
N ASN A 119 -18.36 -20.80 14.52
CA ASN A 119 -17.48 -21.34 15.57
C ASN A 119 -15.98 -21.23 15.26
N ALA A 120 -15.55 -20.17 14.57
CA ALA A 120 -14.15 -19.94 14.28
C ALA A 120 -13.33 -19.84 15.58
N THR A 121 -12.19 -20.51 15.61
CA THR A 121 -11.26 -20.54 16.74
C THR A 121 -10.00 -19.71 16.45
N ARG A 122 -9.20 -19.42 17.46
CA ARG A 122 -7.93 -18.71 17.28
C ARG A 122 -6.88 -19.52 16.48
N PHE A 123 -7.12 -20.77 16.20
CA PHE A 123 -6.22 -21.66 15.47
C PHE A 123 -6.60 -21.80 13.99
N ASP A 124 -7.76 -21.28 13.60
CA ASP A 124 -8.22 -21.30 12.23
C ASP A 124 -7.54 -20.20 11.40
N THR A 125 -7.61 -20.36 10.09
CA THR A 125 -7.04 -19.40 9.14
C THR A 125 -8.16 -18.67 8.40
N LEU A 126 -8.12 -17.34 8.41
CA LEU A 126 -9.01 -16.49 7.63
C LEU A 126 -8.37 -16.15 6.29
N ILE A 127 -9.02 -16.50 5.19
CA ILE A 127 -8.59 -16.16 3.84
C ILE A 127 -9.39 -14.95 3.38
N ILE A 128 -8.70 -13.92 2.89
CA ILE A 128 -9.30 -12.65 2.50
C ILE A 128 -9.02 -12.40 1.02
N ILE A 129 -10.10 -12.36 0.21
CA ILE A 129 -10.05 -12.27 -1.25
C ILE A 129 -10.76 -10.98 -1.67
N GLY A 130 -10.04 -10.04 -2.27
CA GLY A 130 -10.63 -8.78 -2.72
C GLY A 130 -9.61 -7.68 -2.99
N GLY A 131 -10.11 -6.50 -3.30
CA GLY A 131 -9.29 -5.29 -3.44
C GLY A 131 -8.76 -4.76 -2.11
N GLY A 132 -8.04 -3.63 -2.16
CA GLY A 132 -7.41 -3.02 -0.98
C GLY A 132 -8.36 -2.78 0.19
N THR A 133 -9.60 -2.34 -0.06
CA THR A 133 -10.58 -2.08 1.00
C THR A 133 -11.03 -3.35 1.71
N THR A 134 -11.23 -4.44 0.97
CA THR A 134 -11.58 -5.75 1.52
C THR A 134 -10.42 -6.37 2.29
N THR A 135 -9.19 -6.27 1.75
CA THR A 135 -7.99 -6.77 2.44
C THR A 135 -7.71 -6.01 3.72
N ASP A 136 -7.86 -4.68 3.75
CA ASP A 136 -7.70 -3.85 4.95
C ASP A 136 -8.71 -4.21 6.03
N LEU A 137 -10.01 -4.29 5.68
CA LEU A 137 -11.08 -4.67 6.61
C LEU A 137 -10.88 -6.08 7.15
N GLY A 138 -10.66 -7.05 6.26
CA GLY A 138 -10.50 -8.45 6.64
C GLY A 138 -9.27 -8.69 7.52
N ALA A 139 -8.14 -8.05 7.20
CA ALA A 139 -6.93 -8.11 8.00
C ALA A 139 -7.11 -7.43 9.38
N PHE A 140 -7.84 -6.32 9.45
CA PHE A 140 -8.22 -5.69 10.73
C PHE A 140 -9.08 -6.63 11.57
N VAL A 141 -10.10 -7.25 10.99
CA VAL A 141 -10.95 -8.24 11.66
C VAL A 141 -10.10 -9.42 12.17
N ALA A 142 -9.25 -9.99 11.32
CA ALA A 142 -8.39 -11.10 11.71
C ALA A 142 -7.43 -10.74 12.84
N SER A 143 -6.82 -9.55 12.78
CA SER A 143 -5.86 -9.10 13.79
C SER A 143 -6.47 -8.83 15.17
N THR A 144 -7.78 -8.62 15.25
CA THR A 144 -8.49 -8.23 16.48
C THR A 144 -9.38 -9.34 17.05
N TYR A 145 -9.97 -10.21 16.22
CA TYR A 145 -10.84 -11.29 16.66
C TYR A 145 -10.05 -12.30 17.51
N LYS A 146 -10.58 -12.66 18.68
CA LYS A 146 -9.95 -13.58 19.66
C LYS A 146 -8.45 -13.29 19.95
N ARG A 147 -8.05 -12.02 19.85
CA ARG A 147 -6.66 -11.48 19.99
C ARG A 147 -5.73 -11.87 18.85
N GLY A 148 -6.28 -12.14 17.67
CA GLY A 148 -5.55 -12.42 16.44
C GLY A 148 -5.77 -13.84 15.92
N LEU A 149 -6.24 -13.92 14.67
CA LEU A 149 -6.29 -15.11 13.84
C LEU A 149 -5.12 -15.11 12.88
N ASN A 150 -4.72 -16.29 12.46
CA ASN A 150 -3.90 -16.42 11.27
C ASN A 150 -4.70 -15.98 10.03
N PHE A 151 -4.06 -15.27 9.10
CA PHE A 151 -4.76 -14.86 7.88
C PHE A 151 -3.85 -14.83 6.65
N ILE A 152 -4.51 -15.02 5.49
CA ILE A 152 -3.89 -15.02 4.16
C ILE A 152 -4.60 -13.95 3.34
N LEU A 153 -3.85 -13.14 2.60
CA LEU A 153 -4.38 -12.16 1.67
C LEU A 153 -4.25 -12.65 0.23
N ILE A 154 -5.34 -12.52 -0.53
CA ILE A 154 -5.39 -12.77 -1.98
C ILE A 154 -5.93 -11.48 -2.62
N PRO A 155 -5.05 -10.51 -2.91
CA PRO A 155 -5.47 -9.28 -3.54
C PRO A 155 -5.93 -9.53 -4.98
N THR A 156 -7.10 -8.97 -5.34
CA THR A 156 -7.72 -9.16 -6.67
C THR A 156 -7.63 -7.93 -7.56
N THR A 157 -7.11 -6.81 -7.05
CA THR A 157 -6.87 -5.58 -7.80
C THR A 157 -5.39 -5.32 -7.97
N LEU A 158 -5.00 -4.62 -9.06
CA LEU A 158 -3.60 -4.24 -9.27
C LEU A 158 -3.06 -3.43 -8.08
N LEU A 159 -3.82 -2.46 -7.59
CA LEU A 159 -3.49 -1.68 -6.39
C LEU A 159 -3.27 -2.58 -5.16
N GLY A 160 -4.11 -3.57 -4.95
CA GLY A 160 -3.95 -4.55 -3.88
C GLY A 160 -2.67 -5.36 -4.02
N MET A 161 -2.34 -5.79 -5.24
CA MET A 161 -1.18 -6.65 -5.54
C MET A 161 0.16 -5.93 -5.39
N VAL A 162 0.22 -4.66 -5.81
CA VAL A 162 1.49 -3.90 -5.76
C VAL A 162 1.65 -3.10 -4.48
N ASP A 163 0.55 -2.69 -3.85
CA ASP A 163 0.56 -1.74 -2.73
C ASP A 163 -0.22 -2.20 -1.50
N ALA A 164 -1.54 -2.18 -1.50
CA ALA A 164 -2.37 -2.20 -0.29
C ALA A 164 -2.18 -3.47 0.57
N ALA A 165 -2.08 -4.66 -0.01
CA ALA A 165 -1.91 -5.90 0.75
C ALA A 165 -0.50 -6.06 1.37
N ILE A 166 0.45 -5.19 1.04
CA ILE A 166 1.86 -5.32 1.40
C ILE A 166 2.22 -4.34 2.53
N GLY A 167 2.79 -4.85 3.63
CA GLY A 167 3.36 -4.01 4.70
C GLY A 167 2.54 -3.94 5.97
N GLY A 168 1.55 -4.83 6.14
CA GLY A 168 0.88 -5.11 7.40
C GLY A 168 0.02 -3.98 7.97
N LYS A 169 -0.13 -2.86 7.25
CA LYS A 169 -1.10 -1.83 7.61
C LYS A 169 -2.50 -2.35 7.27
N ASN A 170 -3.40 -2.29 8.22
CA ASN A 170 -4.81 -2.64 8.03
C ASN A 170 -5.66 -1.80 8.96
N GLY A 171 -6.94 -1.59 8.61
CA GLY A 171 -7.78 -0.73 9.44
C GLY A 171 -9.11 -0.36 8.81
N ILE A 172 -9.84 0.42 9.60
CA ILE A 172 -11.16 0.93 9.28
C ILE A 172 -11.22 2.45 9.46
N ASN A 173 -12.21 3.05 8.84
CA ASN A 173 -12.50 4.46 8.95
C ASN A 173 -13.32 4.74 10.22
N PHE A 174 -13.09 5.89 10.83
CA PHE A 174 -13.83 6.29 12.02
C PHE A 174 -14.02 7.82 12.05
N ASN A 175 -15.23 8.27 12.32
CA ASN A 175 -15.60 9.70 12.38
C ASN A 175 -15.16 10.51 11.15
N GLY A 176 -15.31 9.94 9.96
CA GLY A 176 -14.94 10.60 8.70
C GLY A 176 -13.42 10.63 8.41
N ILE A 177 -12.60 10.01 9.28
CA ILE A 177 -11.16 9.93 9.09
C ILE A 177 -10.81 8.54 8.53
N LYS A 178 -10.19 8.50 7.35
CA LYS A 178 -9.73 7.25 6.73
C LYS A 178 -8.65 6.59 7.59
N ASN A 179 -8.73 5.25 7.72
CA ASN A 179 -7.74 4.43 8.43
C ASN A 179 -7.42 4.91 9.87
N ALA A 180 -8.41 5.48 10.57
CA ALA A 180 -8.22 6.04 11.90
C ALA A 180 -8.01 4.98 12.98
N ILE A 181 -8.60 3.79 12.80
CA ILE A 181 -8.48 2.65 13.70
C ILE A 181 -7.87 1.50 12.91
N GLY A 182 -6.74 0.97 13.37
CA GLY A 182 -6.06 -0.09 12.64
C GLY A 182 -4.96 -0.75 13.45
N THR A 183 -4.34 -1.74 12.83
CA THR A 183 -3.20 -2.47 13.41
C THR A 183 -2.05 -2.57 12.41
N PHE A 184 -0.86 -2.85 12.93
CA PHE A 184 0.28 -3.26 12.13
C PHE A 184 0.46 -4.77 12.31
N THR A 185 -0.25 -5.55 11.49
CA THR A 185 -0.22 -7.03 11.58
C THR A 185 0.01 -7.60 10.20
N GLU A 186 1.08 -8.37 10.07
CA GLU A 186 1.40 -9.01 8.81
C GLU A 186 0.61 -10.31 8.63
N PRO A 187 0.11 -10.59 7.42
CA PRO A 187 -0.47 -11.89 7.08
C PRO A 187 0.60 -12.98 7.14
N SER A 188 0.18 -14.22 7.36
CA SER A 188 1.09 -15.35 7.21
C SER A 188 1.54 -15.55 5.76
N LYS A 189 0.67 -15.15 4.80
CA LYS A 189 0.91 -15.30 3.37
C LYS A 189 0.16 -14.23 2.58
N ILE A 190 0.79 -13.76 1.49
CA ILE A 190 0.16 -12.97 0.45
C ILE A 190 0.29 -13.74 -0.85
N THR A 191 -0.84 -14.09 -1.45
CA THR A 191 -0.91 -14.84 -2.70
C THR A 191 -1.27 -13.87 -3.83
N ILE A 192 -0.29 -13.54 -4.65
CA ILE A 192 -0.42 -12.60 -5.77
C ILE A 192 -0.62 -13.42 -7.06
N ASP A 193 -1.80 -13.30 -7.64
CA ASP A 193 -2.19 -13.99 -8.86
C ASP A 193 -2.80 -13.00 -9.85
N THR A 194 -2.09 -12.71 -10.92
CA THR A 194 -2.50 -11.73 -11.92
C THR A 194 -3.69 -12.20 -12.77
N SER A 195 -4.08 -13.46 -12.67
CA SER A 195 -5.29 -13.96 -13.34
C SER A 195 -6.58 -13.23 -12.90
N TRP A 196 -6.60 -12.69 -11.68
CA TRP A 196 -7.70 -11.85 -11.17
C TRP A 196 -7.85 -10.53 -11.93
N LEU A 197 -6.78 -10.01 -12.56
CA LEU A 197 -6.82 -8.76 -13.32
C LEU A 197 -7.64 -8.87 -14.61
N LYS A 198 -7.92 -10.08 -15.11
CA LYS A 198 -8.69 -10.30 -16.35
C LYS A 198 -10.12 -9.74 -16.27
N THR A 199 -10.69 -9.66 -15.08
CA THR A 199 -12.03 -9.15 -14.83
C THR A 199 -12.05 -7.76 -14.22
N LEU A 200 -10.85 -7.18 -13.98
CA LEU A 200 -10.74 -5.90 -13.32
C LEU A 200 -11.13 -4.76 -14.26
N PRO A 201 -12.05 -3.85 -13.86
CA PRO A 201 -12.40 -2.68 -14.66
C PRO A 201 -11.16 -1.80 -14.98
N LYS A 202 -11.15 -1.20 -16.15
CA LYS A 202 -10.06 -0.31 -16.60
C LYS A 202 -9.73 0.80 -15.60
N ARG A 203 -10.75 1.36 -14.97
CA ARG A 203 -10.61 2.38 -13.92
C ARG A 203 -9.80 1.87 -12.74
N GLU A 204 -10.04 0.64 -12.31
CA GLU A 204 -9.29 0.00 -11.21
C GLU A 204 -7.88 -0.42 -11.65
N LEU A 205 -7.68 -0.77 -12.93
CA LEU A 205 -6.34 -0.96 -13.48
C LEU A 205 -5.53 0.33 -13.42
N LEU A 206 -6.12 1.47 -13.82
CA LEU A 206 -5.46 2.78 -13.74
C LEU A 206 -5.09 3.15 -12.29
N ASN A 207 -5.97 2.88 -11.32
CA ASN A 207 -5.68 3.08 -9.90
C ASN A 207 -4.40 2.35 -9.46
N GLY A 208 -4.31 1.07 -9.77
CA GLY A 208 -3.13 0.27 -9.45
C GLY A 208 -1.91 0.66 -10.28
N TRP A 209 -2.10 1.11 -11.52
CA TRP A 209 -1.02 1.58 -12.40
C TRP A 209 -0.33 2.81 -11.84
N MET A 210 -1.07 3.73 -11.23
CA MET A 210 -0.47 4.92 -10.61
C MET A 210 0.40 4.54 -9.40
N GLU A 211 -0.02 3.56 -8.60
CA GLU A 211 0.78 3.06 -7.48
C GLU A 211 2.02 2.27 -7.96
N LEU A 212 1.89 1.48 -9.02
CA LEU A 212 3.02 0.82 -9.67
C LEU A 212 4.02 1.84 -10.22
N SER A 213 3.53 2.91 -10.85
CA SER A 213 4.32 4.02 -11.36
C SER A 213 5.03 4.77 -10.23
N LYS A 214 4.36 4.99 -9.10
CA LYS A 214 4.95 5.56 -7.90
C LYS A 214 6.14 4.73 -7.42
N HIS A 215 5.98 3.41 -7.33
CA HIS A 215 7.08 2.54 -6.89
C HIS A 215 8.27 2.61 -7.84
N ALA A 216 8.02 2.65 -9.16
CA ALA A 216 9.08 2.80 -10.15
C ALA A 216 9.81 4.15 -9.98
N LEU A 217 9.05 5.25 -9.87
CA LEU A 217 9.61 6.60 -9.72
C LEU A 217 10.49 6.76 -8.48
N VAL A 218 10.12 6.12 -7.36
CA VAL A 218 10.87 6.27 -6.10
C VAL A 218 11.97 5.21 -5.91
N GLY A 219 12.02 4.13 -6.72
CA GLY A 219 12.91 3.02 -6.40
C GLY A 219 13.46 2.20 -7.56
N ASP A 220 13.07 2.44 -8.81
CA ASP A 220 13.57 1.64 -9.95
C ASP A 220 13.40 2.36 -11.30
N GLU A 221 14.48 2.98 -11.77
CA GLU A 221 14.53 3.68 -13.06
C GLU A 221 14.26 2.75 -14.26
N LEU A 222 14.70 1.48 -14.20
CA LEU A 222 14.49 0.54 -15.30
C LEU A 222 13.00 0.16 -15.42
N LEU A 223 12.34 -0.05 -14.27
CA LEU A 223 10.90 -0.28 -14.26
C LEU A 223 10.14 0.95 -14.78
N TRP A 224 10.57 2.17 -14.42
CA TRP A 224 9.96 3.39 -14.95
C TRP A 224 10.07 3.48 -16.47
N LYS A 225 11.26 3.21 -17.03
CA LYS A 225 11.49 3.18 -18.50
C LYS A 225 10.64 2.12 -19.18
N GLU A 226 10.46 0.95 -18.56
CA GLU A 226 9.58 -0.10 -19.09
C GLU A 226 8.11 0.36 -19.12
N LEU A 227 7.61 0.92 -18.01
CA LEU A 227 6.23 1.44 -17.93
C LEU A 227 5.98 2.55 -18.95
N GLY A 228 6.97 3.42 -19.19
CA GLY A 228 6.86 4.52 -20.16
C GLY A 228 6.54 4.09 -21.60
N ASN A 229 6.80 2.83 -21.95
CA ASN A 229 6.49 2.25 -23.26
C ASN A 229 5.12 1.54 -23.31
N LEU A 230 4.36 1.56 -22.21
CA LEU A 230 3.11 0.84 -22.07
C LEU A 230 1.97 1.78 -21.66
N THR A 231 0.76 1.32 -21.88
CA THR A 231 -0.46 1.90 -21.30
C THR A 231 -1.18 0.85 -20.46
N PRO A 232 -1.91 1.22 -19.39
CA PRO A 232 -2.55 0.24 -18.49
C PRO A 232 -3.58 -0.67 -19.18
N ASN A 233 -4.02 -0.32 -20.39
CA ASN A 233 -5.00 -1.08 -21.18
C ASN A 233 -4.42 -1.88 -22.35
N ASP A 234 -3.09 -1.94 -22.47
CA ASP A 234 -2.46 -2.76 -23.51
C ASP A 234 -2.73 -4.25 -23.27
N SER A 235 -3.05 -4.97 -24.35
CA SER A 235 -3.39 -6.40 -24.29
C SER A 235 -2.22 -7.30 -23.93
N ASP A 236 -1.01 -6.86 -24.22
CA ASP A 236 0.19 -7.70 -24.21
C ASP A 236 1.07 -7.46 -22.96
N ILE A 237 0.50 -6.83 -21.93
CA ILE A 237 1.21 -6.58 -20.67
C ILE A 237 1.55 -7.89 -19.98
N ASN A 238 2.82 -8.07 -19.65
CA ASN A 238 3.26 -9.12 -18.75
C ASN A 238 3.03 -8.70 -17.29
N TRP A 239 1.79 -8.85 -16.81
CA TRP A 239 1.39 -8.46 -15.46
C TRP A 239 2.22 -9.16 -14.37
N ASP A 240 2.57 -10.43 -14.56
CA ASP A 240 3.39 -11.18 -13.59
C ASP A 240 4.74 -10.49 -13.37
N LYS A 241 5.38 -10.05 -14.45
CA LYS A 241 6.66 -9.35 -14.40
C LYS A 241 6.52 -8.00 -13.69
N LEU A 242 5.56 -7.17 -14.12
CA LEU A 242 5.39 -5.80 -13.60
C LEU A 242 4.96 -5.80 -12.13
N VAL A 243 3.97 -6.63 -11.77
CA VAL A 243 3.49 -6.77 -10.38
C VAL A 243 4.60 -7.26 -9.47
N LYS A 244 5.40 -8.24 -9.92
CA LYS A 244 6.55 -8.74 -9.16
C LYS A 244 7.62 -7.67 -8.97
N ALA A 245 7.92 -6.88 -9.99
CA ALA A 245 8.88 -5.78 -9.89
C ALA A 245 8.40 -4.71 -8.91
N GLY A 246 7.20 -4.14 -9.11
CA GLY A 246 6.66 -3.08 -8.26
C GLY A 246 6.47 -3.50 -6.80
N SER A 247 5.90 -4.68 -6.56
CA SER A 247 5.73 -5.22 -5.20
C SER A 247 7.07 -5.49 -4.50
N SER A 248 8.13 -5.86 -5.26
CA SER A 248 9.47 -6.07 -4.71
C SER A 248 10.12 -4.78 -4.23
N ILE A 249 9.89 -3.66 -4.91
CA ILE A 249 10.36 -2.33 -4.48
C ILE A 249 9.73 -2.00 -3.13
N LYS A 250 8.39 -2.05 -3.04
CA LYS A 250 7.68 -1.78 -1.78
C LYS A 250 8.15 -2.68 -0.65
N ARG A 251 8.30 -3.98 -0.92
CA ARG A 251 8.76 -4.95 0.08
C ARG A 251 10.13 -4.59 0.64
N LYS A 252 11.11 -4.26 -0.22
CA LYS A 252 12.47 -3.85 0.21
C LYS A 252 12.41 -2.64 1.14
N ILE A 253 11.62 -1.63 0.80
CA ILE A 253 11.44 -0.41 1.60
C ILE A 253 10.79 -0.74 2.96
N ILE A 254 9.79 -1.63 2.99
CA ILE A 254 9.14 -2.04 4.25
C ILE A 254 10.06 -2.89 5.11
N GLU A 255 10.89 -3.75 4.53
CA GLU A 255 11.88 -4.55 5.26
C GLU A 255 12.90 -3.66 5.98
N SER A 256 13.24 -2.48 5.43
CA SER A 256 14.12 -1.50 6.07
C SER A 256 13.41 -0.64 7.14
N ASP A 257 12.12 -0.35 6.95
CA ASP A 257 11.34 0.53 7.84
C ASP A 257 9.86 0.11 7.92
N PHE A 258 9.59 -0.92 8.72
CA PHE A 258 8.22 -1.45 8.86
C PHE A 258 7.20 -0.45 9.40
N ARG A 259 7.62 0.48 10.28
CA ARG A 259 6.72 1.43 10.96
C ARG A 259 6.63 2.82 10.34
N GLU A 260 7.31 3.05 9.21
CA GLU A 260 7.28 4.34 8.51
C GLU A 260 7.84 5.52 9.33
N ASN A 261 8.94 5.27 10.00
CA ASN A 261 9.62 6.33 10.75
C ASN A 261 10.71 7.05 9.92
N GLY A 262 11.10 6.50 8.78
CA GLY A 262 12.19 6.99 7.92
C GLY A 262 11.93 6.69 6.44
N GLU A 263 12.75 5.82 5.83
CA GLU A 263 12.77 5.55 4.38
C GLU A 263 11.40 5.17 3.79
N ARG A 264 10.56 4.43 4.52
CA ARG A 264 9.21 4.06 4.04
C ARG A 264 8.33 5.27 3.70
N LYS A 265 8.66 6.46 4.20
CA LYS A 265 7.94 7.69 3.87
C LYS A 265 8.00 8.03 2.39
N ILE A 266 9.04 7.59 1.63
CA ILE A 266 9.13 7.81 0.18
C ILE A 266 7.93 7.22 -0.59
N LEU A 267 7.31 6.16 -0.05
CA LEU A 267 6.07 5.60 -0.61
C LEU A 267 4.89 6.57 -0.57
N ASN A 268 5.01 7.71 0.12
CA ASN A 268 4.02 8.77 0.11
C ASN A 268 4.23 9.80 -1.01
N PHE A 269 5.10 9.56 -1.98
CA PHE A 269 5.26 10.42 -3.15
C PHE A 269 3.91 10.65 -3.84
N GLY A 270 3.55 11.91 -4.04
CA GLY A 270 2.24 12.35 -4.56
C GLY A 270 1.08 12.27 -3.57
N HIS A 271 1.22 11.63 -2.41
CA HIS A 271 0.11 11.42 -1.47
C HIS A 271 -0.28 12.68 -0.70
N THR A 272 0.63 13.58 -0.40
CA THR A 272 0.33 14.83 0.32
C THR A 272 -0.73 15.64 -0.44
N ILE A 273 -0.56 15.76 -1.75
CA ILE A 273 -1.48 16.47 -2.63
C ILE A 273 -2.69 15.59 -2.97
N GLY A 274 -2.46 14.30 -3.24
CA GLY A 274 -3.53 13.34 -3.53
C GLY A 274 -4.57 13.26 -2.41
N HIS A 275 -4.16 13.15 -1.15
CA HIS A 275 -5.07 13.14 0.01
C HIS A 275 -5.85 14.46 0.18
N ALA A 276 -5.23 15.60 -0.16
CA ALA A 276 -5.94 16.88 -0.17
C ALA A 276 -7.04 16.89 -1.22
N LEU A 277 -6.76 16.41 -2.45
CA LEU A 277 -7.76 16.24 -3.51
C LEU A 277 -8.89 15.29 -3.09
N GLU A 278 -8.59 14.11 -2.52
CA GLU A 278 -9.60 13.18 -2.01
C GLU A 278 -10.47 13.82 -0.92
N SER A 279 -9.86 14.65 -0.05
CA SER A 279 -10.60 15.35 1.00
C SER A 279 -11.59 16.37 0.42
N VAL A 280 -11.16 17.17 -0.55
CA VAL A 280 -12.04 18.11 -1.26
C VAL A 280 -13.11 17.36 -2.06
N ALA A 281 -12.75 16.28 -2.75
CA ALA A 281 -13.68 15.41 -3.48
C ALA A 281 -14.77 14.83 -2.57
N THR A 282 -14.40 14.42 -1.36
CA THR A 282 -15.35 13.93 -0.34
C THR A 282 -16.33 15.02 0.09
N VAL A 283 -15.85 16.25 0.33
CA VAL A 283 -16.69 17.39 0.71
C VAL A 283 -17.64 17.80 -0.43
N SER A 284 -17.15 17.82 -1.66
CA SER A 284 -17.93 18.16 -2.86
C SER A 284 -18.80 17.02 -3.37
N LYS A 285 -18.71 15.82 -2.75
CA LYS A 285 -19.36 14.57 -3.17
C LYS A 285 -19.04 14.18 -4.61
N THR A 286 -17.84 14.49 -5.07
CA THR A 286 -17.33 14.12 -6.38
C THR A 286 -16.57 12.80 -6.26
N PRO A 287 -16.90 11.75 -7.02
CA PRO A 287 -16.15 10.49 -6.98
C PRO A 287 -14.73 10.70 -7.51
N LEU A 288 -13.72 10.45 -6.67
CA LEU A 288 -12.31 10.50 -7.03
C LEU A 288 -11.60 9.26 -6.50
N ASP A 289 -10.97 8.53 -7.41
CA ASP A 289 -10.25 7.33 -7.04
C ASP A 289 -8.88 7.67 -6.46
N HIS A 290 -8.44 6.85 -5.52
CA HIS A 290 -7.18 7.04 -4.80
C HIS A 290 -5.97 7.13 -5.75
N GLY A 291 -5.78 6.12 -6.60
CA GLY A 291 -4.64 6.11 -7.52
C GLY A 291 -4.66 7.29 -8.50
N PHE A 292 -5.86 7.71 -8.94
CA PHE A 292 -5.99 8.90 -9.76
C PHE A 292 -5.54 10.16 -9.01
N ALA A 293 -6.00 10.36 -7.78
CA ALA A 293 -5.61 11.49 -6.93
C ALA A 293 -4.10 11.51 -6.66
N VAL A 294 -3.52 10.34 -6.37
CA VAL A 294 -2.07 10.17 -6.18
C VAL A 294 -1.32 10.48 -7.48
N GLY A 295 -1.83 10.05 -8.64
CA GLY A 295 -1.25 10.36 -9.94
C GLY A 295 -1.17 11.87 -10.20
N VAL A 296 -2.26 12.61 -9.93
CA VAL A 296 -2.26 14.08 -10.00
C VAL A 296 -1.25 14.69 -9.01
N GLY A 297 -1.20 14.16 -7.79
CA GLY A 297 -0.22 14.58 -6.79
C GLY A 297 1.23 14.33 -7.23
N MET A 298 1.52 13.18 -7.84
CA MET A 298 2.85 12.87 -8.39
C MET A 298 3.26 13.86 -9.49
N ILE A 299 2.32 14.25 -10.38
CA ILE A 299 2.59 15.26 -11.42
C ILE A 299 3.11 16.55 -10.79
N VAL A 300 2.43 17.05 -9.76
CA VAL A 300 2.80 18.30 -9.09
C VAL A 300 4.12 18.14 -8.32
N SER A 301 4.31 17.04 -7.60
CA SER A 301 5.57 16.77 -6.87
C SER A 301 6.77 16.58 -7.82
N LEU A 302 6.56 16.05 -9.05
CA LEU A 302 7.59 16.00 -10.10
C LEU A 302 7.95 17.39 -10.62
N GLN A 303 6.97 18.27 -10.84
CA GLN A 303 7.22 19.65 -11.25
C GLN A 303 7.98 20.43 -10.15
N TRP A 304 7.64 20.19 -8.89
CA TRP A 304 8.36 20.76 -7.75
C TRP A 304 9.80 20.23 -7.68
N SER A 305 10.01 18.93 -7.81
CA SER A 305 11.34 18.32 -7.87
C SER A 305 12.18 18.87 -9.03
N ALA A 306 11.58 19.01 -10.22
CA ALA A 306 12.21 19.62 -11.38
C ALA A 306 12.52 21.11 -11.18
N HIS A 307 11.70 21.85 -10.43
CA HIS A 307 11.98 23.24 -10.08
C HIS A 307 13.24 23.36 -9.20
N LEU A 308 13.42 22.46 -8.26
CA LEU A 308 14.53 22.44 -7.31
C LEU A 308 15.81 21.80 -7.89
N ALA A 309 15.73 21.05 -8.98
CA ALA A 309 16.89 20.38 -9.56
C ALA A 309 17.90 21.40 -10.14
N ASP A 310 19.18 21.22 -9.83
CA ASP A 310 20.27 22.05 -10.37
C ASP A 310 20.68 21.60 -11.77
N ASP A 311 20.71 20.29 -12.02
CA ASP A 311 21.10 19.70 -13.30
C ASP A 311 19.98 19.78 -14.35
N ALA A 312 20.32 20.31 -15.55
CA ALA A 312 19.37 20.49 -16.63
C ALA A 312 18.83 19.17 -17.19
N SER A 313 19.66 18.10 -17.22
CA SER A 313 19.25 16.78 -17.70
C SER A 313 18.23 16.17 -16.76
N ASN A 314 18.52 16.19 -15.46
CA ASN A 314 17.61 15.71 -14.42
C ASN A 314 16.27 16.50 -14.42
N LYS A 315 16.36 17.83 -14.56
CA LYS A 315 15.16 18.68 -14.69
C LYS A 315 14.28 18.26 -15.87
N SER A 316 14.87 17.95 -17.02
CA SER A 316 14.15 17.47 -18.20
C SER A 316 13.50 16.12 -17.94
N GLU A 317 14.25 15.17 -17.38
CA GLU A 317 13.76 13.81 -17.10
C GLU A 317 12.55 13.80 -16.13
N LEU A 318 12.58 14.62 -15.07
CA LEU A 318 11.50 14.77 -14.13
C LEU A 318 10.23 15.40 -14.78
N ARG A 319 10.43 16.36 -15.71
CA ARG A 319 9.32 16.91 -16.50
C ARG A 319 8.73 15.91 -17.47
N ASP A 320 9.56 15.16 -18.15
CA ASP A 320 9.13 14.10 -19.06
C ASP A 320 8.32 13.02 -18.32
N ALA A 321 8.73 12.70 -17.08
CA ALA A 321 8.00 11.80 -16.20
C ALA A 321 6.60 12.38 -15.81
N SER A 322 6.55 13.67 -15.49
CA SER A 322 5.28 14.38 -15.23
C SER A 322 4.35 14.31 -16.45
N ASP A 323 4.87 14.55 -17.65
CA ASP A 323 4.08 14.52 -18.87
C ASP A 323 3.62 13.11 -19.25
N GLN A 324 4.39 12.08 -18.93
CA GLN A 324 3.98 10.69 -19.09
C GLN A 324 2.81 10.33 -18.17
N LEU A 325 2.84 10.74 -16.90
CA LEU A 325 1.70 10.53 -15.98
C LEU A 325 0.44 11.24 -16.48
N LYS A 326 0.58 12.48 -16.98
CA LYS A 326 -0.55 13.23 -17.58
C LYS A 326 -1.19 12.47 -18.74
N LYS A 327 -0.36 11.91 -19.65
CA LYS A 327 -0.86 11.13 -20.78
C LYS A 327 -1.71 9.96 -20.32
N TRP A 328 -1.28 9.20 -19.34
CA TRP A 328 -2.04 8.09 -18.80
C TRP A 328 -3.35 8.55 -18.16
N LEU A 329 -3.30 9.57 -17.29
CA LEU A 329 -4.50 10.07 -16.59
C LEU A 329 -5.55 10.67 -17.56
N ILE A 330 -5.12 11.41 -18.59
CA ILE A 330 -6.02 12.03 -19.55
C ILE A 330 -6.67 10.95 -20.46
N ASN A 331 -5.86 10.02 -20.98
CA ASN A 331 -6.34 9.07 -21.97
C ASN A 331 -7.22 7.96 -21.37
N GLU A 332 -6.96 7.57 -20.11
CA GLU A 332 -7.59 6.40 -19.51
C GLU A 332 -8.75 6.73 -18.57
N ALA A 333 -8.89 8.00 -18.16
CA ALA A 333 -9.87 8.40 -17.14
C ALA A 333 -11.22 8.90 -17.67
N ASN A 334 -11.53 8.80 -18.96
CA ASN A 334 -12.78 9.32 -19.54
C ASN A 334 -13.13 10.78 -19.14
N GLY A 335 -12.15 11.65 -19.01
CA GLY A 335 -12.29 13.11 -18.99
C GLY A 335 -12.64 13.77 -17.65
N ASP A 336 -13.71 13.36 -16.97
CA ASP A 336 -14.26 14.11 -15.84
C ASP A 336 -13.33 14.23 -14.59
N PRO A 337 -12.66 13.19 -14.09
CA PRO A 337 -11.78 13.31 -12.93
C PRO A 337 -10.57 14.23 -13.17
N TRP A 338 -10.04 14.24 -14.41
CA TRP A 338 -8.93 15.09 -14.81
C TRP A 338 -9.32 16.58 -14.75
N CYS A 339 -10.40 16.95 -15.48
CA CYS A 339 -10.88 18.33 -15.51
C CYS A 339 -11.24 18.83 -14.12
N TRP A 340 -11.91 17.99 -13.32
CA TRP A 340 -12.27 18.37 -11.96
C TRP A 340 -11.01 18.59 -11.10
N SER A 341 -10.06 17.68 -11.12
CA SER A 341 -8.85 17.77 -10.27
C SER A 341 -8.00 18.97 -10.63
N THR A 342 -7.80 19.24 -11.92
CA THR A 342 -6.95 20.34 -12.41
C THR A 342 -7.61 21.71 -12.27
N SER A 343 -8.95 21.76 -12.14
CA SER A 343 -9.70 23.01 -11.89
C SER A 343 -9.69 23.45 -10.43
N GLN A 344 -9.15 22.63 -9.51
CA GLN A 344 -9.12 22.99 -8.09
C GLN A 344 -8.18 24.18 -7.84
N ASN A 345 -8.60 25.07 -6.95
CA ASN A 345 -7.75 26.17 -6.51
C ASN A 345 -6.69 25.65 -5.51
N PRO A 346 -5.38 25.79 -5.81
CA PRO A 346 -4.33 25.31 -4.91
C PRO A 346 -4.40 25.93 -3.51
N SER A 347 -4.83 27.18 -3.39
CA SER A 347 -5.02 27.83 -2.08
C SER A 347 -6.09 27.14 -1.23
N GLU A 348 -7.08 26.48 -1.84
CA GLU A 348 -8.13 25.72 -1.13
C GLU A 348 -7.66 24.30 -0.75
N LEU A 349 -6.71 23.72 -1.48
CA LEU A 349 -6.08 22.45 -1.15
C LEU A 349 -5.13 22.56 0.04
N TRP A 350 -4.45 23.70 0.18
CA TRP A 350 -3.42 23.93 1.20
C TRP A 350 -3.86 23.63 2.64
N PRO A 351 -5.04 24.04 3.12
CA PRO A 351 -5.52 23.67 4.47
C PRO A 351 -5.67 22.16 4.69
N PHE A 352 -6.00 21.39 3.66
CA PHE A 352 -6.11 19.93 3.75
C PHE A 352 -4.73 19.30 3.78
N MET A 353 -3.77 19.78 2.96
CA MET A 353 -2.38 19.34 3.01
C MET A 353 -1.79 19.54 4.40
N ARG A 354 -2.01 20.70 5.04
CA ARG A 354 -1.53 20.98 6.40
C ARG A 354 -2.09 20.06 7.48
N LYS A 355 -3.27 19.49 7.27
CA LYS A 355 -3.91 18.54 8.20
C LYS A 355 -3.42 17.10 8.04
N ASP A 356 -2.59 16.80 7.04
CA ASP A 356 -2.04 15.45 6.88
C ASP A 356 -1.25 15.06 8.12
N LYS A 357 -1.46 13.81 8.58
CA LYS A 357 -0.86 13.25 9.82
C LYS A 357 0.67 13.27 9.84
N LYS A 358 1.30 13.43 8.68
CA LYS A 358 2.75 13.48 8.50
C LYS A 358 3.35 14.84 8.88
N ASN A 359 2.53 15.88 8.93
CA ASN A 359 3.01 17.24 9.16
C ASN A 359 3.21 17.53 10.63
N THR A 360 4.37 18.07 10.96
CA THR A 360 4.69 18.60 12.28
C THR A 360 4.44 20.09 12.30
N SER A 361 3.50 20.51 13.13
CA SER A 361 3.13 21.86 13.57
C SER A 361 2.96 23.00 12.53
N ASN A 362 3.79 23.25 11.53
CA ASN A 362 3.63 24.40 10.62
C ASN A 362 4.07 24.20 9.17
N ALA A 363 4.82 23.14 8.83
CA ALA A 363 5.30 22.88 7.48
C ALA A 363 4.51 21.75 6.82
N VAL A 364 4.19 21.88 5.55
CA VAL A 364 3.78 20.76 4.71
C VAL A 364 5.04 20.01 4.29
N LEU A 365 5.09 18.72 4.59
CA LEU A 365 6.20 17.86 4.19
C LEU A 365 5.77 17.02 2.99
N ASP A 366 6.59 17.00 1.97
CA ASP A 366 6.39 16.19 0.76
C ASP A 366 7.63 15.37 0.45
N ILE A 367 7.54 14.54 -0.58
CA ILE A 367 8.63 13.72 -1.09
C ILE A 367 9.19 14.41 -2.33
N GLN A 368 10.51 14.60 -2.36
CA GLN A 368 11.24 15.15 -3.49
C GLN A 368 11.99 14.03 -4.22
N LEU A 369 11.87 13.95 -5.53
CA LEU A 369 12.76 13.11 -6.34
C LEU A 369 14.06 13.87 -6.64
N ILE A 370 15.17 13.21 -6.37
CA ILE A 370 16.51 13.71 -6.75
C ILE A 370 16.82 13.28 -8.18
N GLY A 371 16.27 12.15 -8.60
CA GLY A 371 16.25 11.56 -9.92
C GLY A 371 15.23 10.43 -9.96
N ILE A 372 14.98 9.84 -11.12
CA ILE A 372 14.12 8.67 -11.21
C ILE A 372 14.77 7.50 -10.48
N GLY A 373 14.07 6.91 -9.52
CA GLY A 373 14.57 5.83 -8.65
C GLY A 373 15.24 6.31 -7.36
N GLU A 374 15.34 7.63 -7.14
CA GLU A 374 15.97 8.21 -5.95
C GLU A 374 15.08 9.32 -5.35
N ALA A 375 14.74 9.19 -4.07
CA ALA A 375 13.80 10.10 -3.38
C ALA A 375 14.30 10.51 -1.99
N HIS A 376 14.03 11.76 -1.64
CA HIS A 376 14.17 12.28 -0.28
C HIS A 376 12.80 12.49 0.35
N TRP A 377 12.68 12.26 1.66
CA TRP A 377 11.46 12.44 2.43
C TRP A 377 11.59 13.59 3.43
N ASP A 378 10.44 14.01 3.98
CA ASP A 378 10.33 15.12 4.93
C ASP A 378 10.86 16.45 4.34
N CYS A 379 10.73 16.66 3.01
CA CYS A 379 11.14 17.88 2.33
C CYS A 379 10.08 18.99 2.54
N PRO A 380 10.45 20.16 3.09
CA PRO A 380 9.48 21.24 3.31
C PRO A 380 8.99 21.80 1.98
N LEU A 381 7.68 21.77 1.76
CA LEU A 381 7.01 22.41 0.63
C LEU A 381 6.35 23.69 1.13
N GLU A 382 6.78 24.83 0.58
CA GLU A 382 6.18 26.13 0.90
C GLU A 382 4.92 26.39 0.07
N LYS A 383 3.99 27.17 0.63
CA LYS A 383 2.72 27.45 -0.04
C LYS A 383 2.90 28.13 -1.41
N LEU A 384 3.83 29.07 -1.50
CA LEU A 384 4.10 29.78 -2.75
C LEU A 384 4.68 28.87 -3.82
N ASP A 385 5.58 27.94 -3.43
CA ASP A 385 6.15 26.97 -4.35
C ASP A 385 5.06 26.01 -4.85
N PHE A 386 4.18 25.55 -3.95
CA PHE A 386 3.04 24.70 -4.33
C PHE A 386 2.11 25.39 -5.34
N GLU A 387 1.72 26.65 -5.08
CA GLU A 387 0.85 27.40 -6.00
C GLU A 387 1.51 27.64 -7.36
N MET A 388 2.82 27.92 -7.38
CA MET A 388 3.60 28.10 -8.61
C MET A 388 3.68 26.79 -9.42
N VAL A 389 4.06 25.67 -8.79
CA VAL A 389 4.21 24.41 -9.50
C VAL A 389 2.87 23.79 -9.89
N TRP A 390 1.79 24.07 -9.16
CA TRP A 390 0.42 23.70 -9.56
C TRP A 390 0.07 24.37 -10.89
N GLY A 391 0.29 25.69 -11.04
CA GLY A 391 0.05 26.42 -12.30
C GLY A 391 0.96 25.97 -13.45
N ALA A 392 2.17 25.47 -13.14
CA ALA A 392 3.07 24.93 -14.16
C ALA A 392 2.73 23.47 -14.53
N ALA A 393 2.02 22.75 -13.65
CA ALA A 393 1.61 21.36 -13.87
C ALA A 393 0.41 21.26 -14.83
N PHE A 394 -0.48 22.24 -14.84
CA PHE A 394 -1.77 22.22 -15.55
C PHE A 394 -2.00 23.50 -16.36
#